data_4de82adb945feebf4a06e3d348cdcdd0
#
_entry.id   4de82adb945feebf4a06e3d348cdcdd0
#
_cell.length_a   1.000
_cell.length_b   1.000
_cell.length_c   1.000
_cell.angle_alpha   90.00
_cell.angle_beta   90.00
_cell.angle_gamma   90.00
#
_symmetry.space_group_name_H-M   'P 1'
#
loop_
_entity.id
_entity.type
_entity.pdbx_description
1 polymer ?
#
loop_
_entity_poly.entity_id
_entity_poly.type
_entity_poly.pdbx_seq_one_letter_code
_entity_poly.pdbx_strand_id
1 'polypeptide(L)'
;GVRTALYNYLFARQHGGDMILRIEDTDQTRFVPGAEQYIIEALTWLGIQFDEGVHVGGNYGPYRQSDRKPMYRQYAEQLLRDGWAYYAFDKPEALEAKRKEFEAQKKTFQYDCTTRSLMENSLSLSAEEVQRRLDAGEPYVVRFKFPANIDITVHDLIRGDVTMNSNLLDDKVLFKSDGMPTYHLANIVDD
;
A
#
# COMPACT_ATOMS: atom_id res chain seq x y z
N GLY A 1 7.17 -15.29 10.27
CA GLY A 1 6.29 -16.34 9.77
C GLY A 1 5.63 -17.17 10.88
N VAL A 2 6.13 -18.37 11.15
CA VAL A 2 5.49 -19.36 12.05
C VAL A 2 5.18 -18.81 13.45
N ARG A 3 6.14 -18.14 14.10
CA ARG A 3 5.92 -17.56 15.44
C ARG A 3 4.76 -16.57 15.46
N THR A 4 4.68 -15.69 14.47
CA THR A 4 3.59 -14.69 14.35
C THR A 4 2.25 -15.41 14.14
N ALA A 5 2.20 -16.39 13.25
CA ALA A 5 1.00 -17.17 13.01
C ALA A 5 0.52 -17.91 14.28
N LEU A 6 1.45 -18.45 15.07
CA LEU A 6 1.11 -19.11 16.32
C LEU A 6 0.48 -18.15 17.34
N TYR A 7 1.03 -16.93 17.49
CA TYR A 7 0.42 -15.91 18.37
C TYR A 7 -0.98 -15.53 17.92
N ASN A 8 -1.16 -15.28 16.62
CA ASN A 8 -2.47 -14.94 16.07
C ASN A 8 -3.48 -16.07 16.26
N TYR A 9 -3.05 -17.32 16.02
CA TYR A 9 -3.89 -18.50 16.21
C TYR A 9 -4.35 -18.66 17.67
N LEU A 10 -3.41 -18.58 18.61
CA LEU A 10 -3.72 -18.71 20.04
C LEU A 10 -4.61 -17.58 20.52
N PHE A 11 -4.36 -16.35 20.05
CA PHE A 11 -5.20 -15.21 20.38
C PHE A 11 -6.62 -15.37 19.81
N ALA A 12 -6.76 -15.75 18.54
CA ALA A 12 -8.07 -16.03 17.94
C ALA A 12 -8.83 -17.10 18.74
N ARG A 13 -8.19 -18.23 19.05
CA ARG A 13 -8.84 -19.31 19.81
C ARG A 13 -9.22 -18.89 21.23
N GLN A 14 -8.39 -18.10 21.90
CA GLN A 14 -8.68 -17.58 23.25
C GLN A 14 -9.91 -16.67 23.28
N HIS A 15 -10.13 -15.89 22.20
CA HIS A 15 -11.22 -14.93 22.11
C HIS A 15 -12.42 -15.40 21.29
N GLY A 16 -12.44 -16.66 20.84
CA GLY A 16 -13.51 -17.22 19.99
C GLY A 16 -13.60 -16.59 18.61
N GLY A 17 -12.47 -16.05 18.11
CA GLY A 17 -12.36 -15.48 16.79
C GLY A 17 -11.86 -16.48 15.74
N ASP A 18 -11.91 -16.07 14.48
CA ASP A 18 -11.50 -16.87 13.33
C ASP A 18 -10.04 -16.61 12.94
N MET A 19 -9.34 -17.66 12.52
CA MET A 19 -7.99 -17.58 11.96
C MET A 19 -8.06 -17.57 10.44
N ILE A 20 -7.68 -16.46 9.83
CA ILE A 20 -7.75 -16.25 8.38
C ILE A 20 -6.34 -16.23 7.78
N LEU A 21 -6.13 -16.93 6.66
CA LEU A 21 -4.90 -16.87 5.88
C LEU A 21 -5.09 -16.04 4.61
N ARG A 22 -4.55 -14.82 4.60
CA ARG A 22 -4.45 -13.94 3.43
C ARG A 22 -3.04 -13.95 2.87
N ILE A 23 -2.90 -14.10 1.56
CA ILE A 23 -1.63 -14.03 0.84
C ILE A 23 -1.43 -12.61 0.29
N GLU A 24 -0.38 -11.95 0.78
CA GLU A 24 -0.02 -10.58 0.41
C GLU A 24 1.01 -10.61 -0.74
N ASP A 25 0.53 -10.87 -1.94
CA ASP A 25 1.33 -11.04 -3.16
C ASP A 25 1.28 -9.79 -4.08
N THR A 26 1.19 -8.60 -3.50
CA THR A 26 1.17 -7.33 -4.25
C THR A 26 2.48 -7.03 -4.98
N ASP A 27 3.59 -7.65 -4.59
CA ASP A 27 4.88 -7.53 -5.27
C ASP A 27 5.18 -8.79 -6.09
N GLN A 28 4.68 -8.80 -7.32
CA GLN A 28 4.84 -9.92 -8.25
C GLN A 28 6.29 -10.13 -8.72
N THR A 29 7.17 -9.14 -8.53
CA THR A 29 8.60 -9.28 -8.90
C THR A 29 9.36 -10.20 -7.94
N ARG A 30 8.84 -10.37 -6.72
CA ARG A 30 9.38 -11.25 -5.68
C ARG A 30 8.63 -12.58 -5.56
N PHE A 31 7.82 -12.92 -6.57
CA PHE A 31 7.09 -14.18 -6.55
C PHE A 31 8.03 -15.39 -6.52
N VAL A 32 7.82 -16.28 -5.57
CA VAL A 32 8.56 -17.53 -5.42
C VAL A 32 7.61 -18.71 -5.65
N PRO A 33 7.77 -19.49 -6.73
CA PRO A 33 6.94 -20.66 -6.97
C PRO A 33 6.95 -21.63 -5.77
N GLY A 34 5.77 -22.09 -5.37
CA GLY A 34 5.62 -23.04 -4.24
C GLY A 34 5.65 -22.41 -2.84
N ALA A 35 5.95 -21.11 -2.70
CA ALA A 35 6.00 -20.47 -1.38
C ALA A 35 4.65 -20.52 -0.64
N GLU A 36 3.55 -20.30 -1.34
CA GLU A 36 2.19 -20.38 -0.77
C GLU A 36 1.92 -21.78 -0.22
N GLN A 37 2.17 -22.82 -1.03
CA GLN A 37 1.98 -24.20 -0.62
C GLN A 37 2.86 -24.55 0.60
N TYR A 38 4.11 -24.12 0.59
CA TYR A 38 5.02 -24.32 1.71
C TYR A 38 4.52 -23.66 3.01
N ILE A 39 3.95 -22.44 2.92
CA ILE A 39 3.36 -21.76 4.07
C ILE A 39 2.21 -22.59 4.65
N ILE A 40 1.29 -23.06 3.78
CA ILE A 40 0.13 -23.86 4.19
C ILE A 40 0.60 -25.15 4.86
N GLU A 41 1.52 -25.89 4.24
CA GLU A 41 2.05 -27.15 4.78
C GLU A 41 2.76 -26.97 6.12
N ALA A 42 3.61 -25.94 6.25
CA ALA A 42 4.34 -25.66 7.49
C ALA A 42 3.39 -25.30 8.65
N LEU A 43 2.34 -24.52 8.38
CA LEU A 43 1.39 -24.12 9.40
C LEU A 43 0.44 -25.29 9.78
N THR A 44 0.04 -26.09 8.80
CA THR A 44 -0.75 -27.30 9.02
C THR A 44 0.04 -28.33 9.85
N TRP A 45 1.35 -28.52 9.55
CA TRP A 45 2.23 -29.40 10.32
C TRP A 45 2.33 -28.99 11.80
N LEU A 46 2.22 -27.70 12.11
CA LEU A 46 2.17 -27.17 13.48
C LEU A 46 0.80 -27.29 14.14
N GLY A 47 -0.20 -27.87 13.46
CA GLY A 47 -1.56 -27.99 13.97
C GLY A 47 -2.36 -26.68 13.92
N ILE A 48 -1.88 -25.65 13.22
CA ILE A 48 -2.62 -24.41 13.02
C ILE A 48 -3.70 -24.66 11.97
N GLN A 49 -4.96 -24.54 12.37
CA GLN A 49 -6.12 -24.66 11.50
C GLN A 49 -6.65 -23.29 11.12
N PHE A 50 -6.98 -23.11 9.84
CA PHE A 50 -7.58 -21.91 9.32
C PHE A 50 -9.09 -22.08 9.19
N ASP A 51 -9.84 -21.07 9.62
CA ASP A 51 -11.29 -21.01 9.46
C ASP A 51 -11.63 -20.48 8.06
N GLU A 52 -10.82 -19.54 7.52
CA GLU A 52 -10.90 -19.03 6.16
C GLU A 52 -9.51 -18.86 5.53
N GLY A 53 -9.45 -18.87 4.21
CA GLY A 53 -8.18 -18.64 3.50
C GLY A 53 -8.14 -19.20 2.09
N VAL A 54 -6.97 -19.03 1.44
CA VAL A 54 -6.81 -19.38 0.02
C VAL A 54 -7.09 -20.85 -0.30
N HIS A 55 -6.94 -21.76 0.65
CA HIS A 55 -7.11 -23.20 0.46
C HIS A 55 -8.38 -23.78 1.09
N VAL A 56 -9.02 -23.07 2.01
CA VAL A 56 -10.28 -23.48 2.65
C VAL A 56 -11.48 -22.68 2.16
N GLY A 57 -11.26 -21.54 1.52
CA GLY A 57 -12.34 -20.63 1.13
C GLY A 57 -12.86 -19.81 2.31
N GLY A 58 -14.10 -19.32 2.19
CA GLY A 58 -14.79 -18.55 3.23
C GLY A 58 -15.59 -17.38 2.65
N ASN A 59 -16.10 -16.53 3.54
CA ASN A 59 -17.03 -15.45 3.18
C ASN A 59 -16.36 -14.14 2.75
N TYR A 60 -15.08 -13.96 3.08
CA TYR A 60 -14.34 -12.71 2.86
C TYR A 60 -13.30 -12.80 1.73
N GLY A 61 -13.42 -13.84 0.87
CA GLY A 61 -12.56 -13.99 -0.31
C GLY A 61 -12.70 -12.85 -1.33
N PRO A 62 -11.76 -12.78 -2.30
CA PRO A 62 -10.58 -13.62 -2.49
C PRO A 62 -9.51 -13.40 -1.40
N TYR A 63 -8.72 -14.44 -1.12
CA TYR A 63 -7.67 -14.42 -0.07
C TYR A 63 -6.25 -14.20 -0.61
N ARG A 64 -6.09 -13.98 -1.92
CA ARG A 64 -4.86 -13.41 -2.52
C ARG A 64 -5.12 -11.97 -2.88
N GLN A 65 -4.22 -11.09 -2.49
CA GLN A 65 -4.36 -9.66 -2.81
C GLN A 65 -4.31 -9.41 -4.32
N SER A 66 -3.55 -10.20 -5.08
CA SER A 66 -3.52 -10.12 -6.55
C SER A 66 -4.90 -10.36 -7.20
N ASP A 67 -5.75 -11.17 -6.59
CA ASP A 67 -7.11 -11.46 -7.08
C ASP A 67 -8.10 -10.33 -6.74
N ARG A 68 -7.72 -9.37 -5.90
CA ARG A 68 -8.55 -8.25 -5.42
C ARG A 68 -8.31 -6.93 -6.17
N LYS A 69 -7.55 -6.93 -7.27
CA LYS A 69 -7.21 -5.72 -8.05
C LYS A 69 -8.37 -4.75 -8.31
N PRO A 70 -9.56 -5.19 -8.76
CA PRO A 70 -10.67 -4.28 -9.03
C PRO A 70 -11.13 -3.51 -7.78
N MET A 71 -11.09 -4.16 -6.61
CA MET A 71 -11.46 -3.55 -5.34
C MET A 71 -10.49 -2.43 -4.96
N TYR A 72 -9.18 -2.68 -5.00
CA TYR A 72 -8.18 -1.66 -4.67
C TYR A 72 -8.25 -0.45 -5.59
N ARG A 73 -8.50 -0.69 -6.88
CA ARG A 73 -8.69 0.39 -7.85
C ARG A 73 -9.85 1.31 -7.48
N GLN A 74 -10.98 0.75 -7.07
CA GLN A 74 -12.14 1.52 -6.63
C GLN A 74 -11.80 2.47 -5.47
N TYR A 75 -11.04 2.01 -4.48
CA TYR A 75 -10.62 2.84 -3.35
C TYR A 75 -9.57 3.89 -3.76
N ALA A 76 -8.63 3.56 -4.64
CA ALA A 76 -7.70 4.55 -5.18
C ALA A 76 -8.44 5.66 -5.95
N GLU A 77 -9.43 5.30 -6.76
CA GLU A 77 -10.28 6.26 -7.48
C GLU A 77 -11.15 7.10 -6.54
N GLN A 78 -11.62 6.52 -5.43
CA GLN A 78 -12.31 7.28 -4.39
C GLN A 78 -11.41 8.35 -3.78
N LEU A 79 -10.18 8.01 -3.38
CA LEU A 79 -9.23 8.96 -2.83
C LEU A 79 -8.88 10.08 -3.81
N LEU A 80 -8.81 9.78 -5.12
CA LEU A 80 -8.61 10.79 -6.17
C LEU A 80 -9.80 11.75 -6.24
N ARG A 81 -11.04 11.24 -6.24
CA ARG A 81 -12.27 12.07 -6.26
C ARG A 81 -12.39 12.95 -5.03
N ASP A 82 -12.01 12.42 -3.86
CA ASP A 82 -12.11 13.10 -2.58
C ASP A 82 -10.93 14.09 -2.34
N GLY A 83 -9.96 14.15 -3.28
CA GLY A 83 -8.82 15.05 -3.22
C GLY A 83 -7.71 14.64 -2.25
N TRP A 84 -7.76 13.39 -1.72
CA TRP A 84 -6.75 12.81 -0.84
C TRP A 84 -5.63 12.08 -1.59
N ALA A 85 -5.75 11.95 -2.90
CA ALA A 85 -4.72 11.36 -3.76
C ALA A 85 -4.59 12.15 -5.07
N TYR A 86 -3.55 11.86 -5.83
CA TYR A 86 -3.27 12.47 -7.11
C TYR A 86 -2.50 11.54 -8.04
N TYR A 87 -2.60 11.77 -9.35
CA TYR A 87 -1.83 11.06 -10.36
C TYR A 87 -0.40 11.60 -10.41
N ALA A 88 0.58 10.73 -10.47
CA ALA A 88 1.98 11.07 -10.69
C ALA A 88 2.53 10.29 -11.89
N PHE A 89 3.15 11.03 -12.84
CA PHE A 89 3.62 10.52 -14.13
C PHE A 89 5.15 10.42 -14.19
N ASP A 90 5.83 10.70 -13.08
CA ASP A 90 7.28 10.69 -13.00
C ASP A 90 7.86 9.32 -13.35
N LYS A 91 8.78 9.32 -14.30
CA LYS A 91 9.54 8.12 -14.66
C LYS A 91 10.61 7.82 -13.61
N PRO A 92 11.02 6.54 -13.45
CA PRO A 92 12.08 6.17 -12.50
C PRO A 92 13.37 6.98 -12.67
N GLU A 93 13.73 7.30 -13.91
CA GLU A 93 14.94 8.08 -14.23
C GLU A 93 14.84 9.53 -13.72
N ALA A 94 13.66 10.15 -13.81
CA ALA A 94 13.43 11.49 -13.31
C ALA A 94 13.50 11.53 -11.78
N LEU A 95 12.93 10.52 -11.11
CA LEU A 95 13.02 10.36 -9.66
C LEU A 95 14.46 10.18 -9.20
N GLU A 96 15.23 9.37 -9.91
CA GLU A 96 16.64 9.14 -9.60
C GLU A 96 17.49 10.39 -9.84
N ALA A 97 17.23 11.15 -10.90
CA ALA A 97 17.86 12.43 -11.14
C ALA A 97 17.61 13.43 -10.00
N LYS A 98 16.35 13.49 -9.51
CA LYS A 98 16.00 14.33 -8.35
C LYS A 98 16.70 13.90 -7.07
N ARG A 99 16.81 12.60 -6.81
CA ARG A 99 17.56 12.08 -5.66
C ARG A 99 19.02 12.55 -5.68
N LYS A 100 19.68 12.41 -6.84
CA LYS A 100 21.07 12.85 -7.02
C LYS A 100 21.25 14.37 -6.87
N GLU A 101 20.28 15.16 -7.39
CA GLU A 101 20.28 16.62 -7.22
C GLU A 101 20.23 17.02 -5.74
N PHE A 102 19.37 16.39 -4.96
CA PHE A 102 19.25 16.66 -3.52
C PHE A 102 20.47 16.15 -2.74
N GLU A 103 20.98 14.98 -3.09
CA GLU A 103 22.19 14.41 -2.48
C GLU A 103 23.41 15.30 -2.69
N ALA A 104 23.59 15.89 -3.87
CA ALA A 104 24.64 16.86 -4.15
C ALA A 104 24.56 18.09 -3.24
N GLN A 105 23.36 18.43 -2.76
CA GLN A 105 23.09 19.47 -1.78
C GLN A 105 23.15 18.98 -0.31
N LYS A 106 23.56 17.73 -0.08
CA LYS A 106 23.55 17.05 1.25
C LYS A 106 22.17 17.00 1.87
N LYS A 107 21.12 16.86 1.05
CA LYS A 107 19.73 16.70 1.45
C LYS A 107 19.21 15.35 0.97
N THR A 108 18.21 14.81 1.66
CA THR A 108 17.48 13.63 1.22
C THR A 108 16.26 14.07 0.40
N PHE A 109 16.12 13.56 -0.81
CA PHE A 109 14.88 13.75 -1.58
C PHE A 109 13.77 12.89 -0.99
N GLN A 110 12.67 13.51 -0.64
CA GLN A 110 11.44 12.88 -0.23
C GLN A 110 10.32 13.42 -1.12
N TYR A 111 9.46 12.55 -1.64
CA TYR A 111 8.31 12.98 -2.43
C TYR A 111 7.18 13.37 -1.47
N ASP A 112 7.06 14.65 -1.14
CA ASP A 112 6.18 15.15 -0.08
C ASP A 112 5.52 16.50 -0.44
N CYS A 113 4.88 17.12 0.52
CA CYS A 113 4.20 18.41 0.34
C CYS A 113 5.12 19.54 -0.11
N THR A 114 6.45 19.45 0.11
CA THR A 114 7.43 20.48 -0.25
C THR A 114 8.02 20.28 -1.65
N THR A 115 8.08 19.03 -2.11
CA THR A 115 8.78 18.64 -3.35
C THR A 115 7.83 18.25 -4.48
N ARG A 116 6.57 17.87 -4.19
CA ARG A 116 5.61 17.42 -5.22
C ARG A 116 5.36 18.44 -6.33
N SER A 117 5.49 19.75 -6.04
CA SER A 117 5.36 20.80 -7.07
C SER A 117 6.52 20.87 -8.06
N LEU A 118 7.64 20.17 -7.76
CA LEU A 118 8.81 20.06 -8.63
C LEU A 118 8.75 18.85 -9.54
N MET A 119 7.68 18.05 -9.45
CA MET A 119 7.52 16.75 -10.06
C MET A 119 6.34 16.76 -11.04
N GLU A 120 6.28 15.77 -11.96
CA GLU A 120 5.23 15.65 -12.97
C GLU A 120 4.00 14.93 -12.43
N ASN A 121 3.04 15.68 -11.93
CA ASN A 121 1.83 15.13 -11.34
C ASN A 121 0.60 16.00 -11.57
N SER A 122 -0.59 15.52 -11.23
CA SER A 122 -1.85 16.23 -11.46
C SER A 122 -2.06 17.46 -10.56
N LEU A 123 -1.13 17.76 -9.64
CA LEU A 123 -1.14 19.00 -8.86
C LEU A 123 -0.23 20.08 -9.46
N SER A 124 0.73 19.70 -10.33
CA SER A 124 1.68 20.59 -10.99
C SER A 124 1.36 20.83 -12.47
N LEU A 125 0.65 19.90 -13.11
CA LEU A 125 0.24 19.97 -14.51
C LEU A 125 -1.16 20.61 -14.66
N SER A 126 -1.48 21.12 -15.84
CA SER A 126 -2.85 21.58 -16.12
C SER A 126 -3.83 20.40 -16.24
N ALA A 127 -5.11 20.63 -15.98
CA ALA A 127 -6.14 19.60 -16.08
C ALA A 127 -6.21 18.99 -17.49
N GLU A 128 -6.02 19.80 -18.54
CA GLU A 128 -6.03 19.36 -19.93
C GLU A 128 -4.85 18.43 -20.21
N GLU A 129 -3.67 18.75 -19.68
CA GLU A 129 -2.47 17.92 -19.86
C GLU A 129 -2.61 16.58 -19.09
N VAL A 130 -3.15 16.61 -17.88
CA VAL A 130 -3.44 15.38 -17.11
C VAL A 130 -4.41 14.49 -17.89
N GLN A 131 -5.51 15.05 -18.40
CA GLN A 131 -6.51 14.29 -19.16
C GLN A 131 -5.90 13.72 -20.44
N ARG A 132 -5.12 14.52 -21.19
CA ARG A 132 -4.41 14.06 -22.39
C ARG A 132 -3.51 12.85 -22.10
N ARG A 133 -2.75 12.86 -21.00
CA ARG A 133 -1.87 11.75 -20.61
C ARG A 133 -2.65 10.51 -20.23
N LEU A 134 -3.75 10.67 -19.48
CA LEU A 134 -4.63 9.56 -19.12
C LEU A 134 -5.28 8.93 -20.35
N ASP A 135 -5.78 9.73 -21.28
CA ASP A 135 -6.40 9.28 -22.54
C ASP A 135 -5.38 8.59 -23.48
N ALA A 136 -4.13 9.01 -23.43
CA ALA A 136 -3.02 8.38 -24.15
C ALA A 136 -2.55 7.06 -23.50
N GLY A 137 -3.08 6.69 -22.33
CA GLY A 137 -2.66 5.50 -21.60
C GLY A 137 -1.24 5.61 -21.02
N GLU A 138 -0.75 6.83 -20.77
CA GLU A 138 0.57 7.02 -20.17
C GLU A 138 0.62 6.36 -18.78
N PRO A 139 1.68 5.57 -18.47
CA PRO A 139 1.78 4.94 -17.16
C PRO A 139 1.84 5.99 -16.03
N TYR A 140 1.06 5.75 -14.99
CA TYR A 140 1.02 6.60 -13.80
C TYR A 140 0.99 5.76 -12.53
N VAL A 141 1.27 6.40 -11.41
CA VAL A 141 0.97 5.89 -10.08
C VAL A 141 0.01 6.84 -9.37
N VAL A 142 -0.74 6.32 -8.41
CA VAL A 142 -1.56 7.16 -7.52
C VAL A 142 -0.80 7.33 -6.21
N ARG A 143 -0.58 8.59 -5.81
CA ARG A 143 0.07 8.94 -4.55
C ARG A 143 -0.93 9.53 -3.57
N PHE A 144 -0.76 9.19 -2.29
CA PHE A 144 -1.48 9.87 -1.22
C PHE A 144 -1.02 11.34 -1.12
N LYS A 145 -1.96 12.24 -0.87
CA LYS A 145 -1.70 13.67 -0.72
C LYS A 145 -1.72 14.04 0.76
N PHE A 146 -0.58 13.97 1.41
CA PHE A 146 -0.51 14.46 2.78
C PHE A 146 -0.71 15.98 2.84
N PRO A 147 -1.58 16.48 3.76
CA PRO A 147 -1.68 17.90 4.02
C PRO A 147 -0.38 18.41 4.64
N ALA A 148 -0.01 19.67 4.35
CA ALA A 148 1.20 20.26 4.92
C ALA A 148 0.97 20.74 6.36
N ASN A 149 1.94 20.49 7.21
CA ASN A 149 2.04 21.06 8.58
C ASN A 149 0.80 20.83 9.47
N ILE A 150 0.29 19.61 9.47
CA ILE A 150 -0.80 19.18 10.34
C ILE A 150 -0.25 18.14 11.33
N ASP A 151 -0.58 18.29 12.60
CA ASP A 151 -0.30 17.27 13.60
C ASP A 151 -1.37 16.18 13.52
N ILE A 152 -0.92 14.95 13.30
CA ILE A 152 -1.77 13.76 13.24
C ILE A 152 -1.54 12.98 14.52
N THR A 153 -2.61 12.84 15.32
CA THR A 153 -2.58 12.07 16.58
C THR A 153 -3.30 10.76 16.40
N VAL A 154 -2.63 9.67 16.75
CA VAL A 154 -3.20 8.32 16.79
C VAL A 154 -3.19 7.85 18.24
N HIS A 155 -4.33 7.33 18.69
CA HIS A 155 -4.45 6.73 20.01
C HIS A 155 -4.00 5.26 19.95
N ASP A 156 -2.72 5.03 20.32
CA ASP A 156 -2.13 3.69 20.35
C ASP A 156 -2.50 3.00 21.68
N LEU A 157 -2.99 1.76 21.59
CA LEU A 157 -3.45 1.01 22.78
C LEU A 157 -2.34 0.71 23.79
N ILE A 158 -1.07 0.74 23.35
CA ILE A 158 0.10 0.43 24.18
C ILE A 158 0.83 1.69 24.61
N ARG A 159 0.98 2.66 23.69
CA ARG A 159 1.78 3.89 23.88
C ARG A 159 0.96 5.11 24.28
N GLY A 160 -0.37 5.02 24.24
CA GLY A 160 -1.25 6.17 24.39
C GLY A 160 -1.24 7.06 23.14
N ASP A 161 -1.38 8.36 23.31
CA ASP A 161 -1.43 9.30 22.19
C ASP A 161 -0.02 9.48 21.56
N VAL A 162 0.08 9.11 20.28
CA VAL A 162 1.28 9.33 19.45
C VAL A 162 0.96 10.39 18.43
N THR A 163 1.61 11.54 18.52
CA THR A 163 1.45 12.66 17.58
C THR A 163 2.63 12.75 16.65
N MET A 164 2.36 12.92 15.35
CA MET A 164 3.37 13.08 14.30
C MET A 164 2.95 14.24 13.38
N ASN A 165 3.89 15.13 13.07
CA ASN A 165 3.63 16.18 12.08
C ASN A 165 3.69 15.62 10.66
N SER A 166 2.72 15.97 9.82
CA SER A 166 2.58 15.49 8.44
C SER A 166 3.75 15.85 7.53
N ASN A 167 4.53 16.89 7.85
CA ASN A 167 5.75 17.23 7.11
C ASN A 167 6.87 16.17 7.21
N LEU A 168 6.75 15.21 8.13
CA LEU A 168 7.65 14.07 8.24
C LEU A 168 7.25 12.89 7.34
N LEU A 169 6.08 12.99 6.71
CA LEU A 169 5.49 11.92 5.91
C LEU A 169 5.65 12.22 4.41
N ASP A 170 6.06 11.21 3.65
CA ASP A 170 6.11 11.27 2.20
C ASP A 170 4.77 10.88 1.57
N ASP A 171 4.48 11.44 0.40
CA ASP A 171 3.31 11.09 -0.40
C ASP A 171 3.51 9.66 -0.98
N LYS A 172 3.15 8.66 -0.19
CA LYS A 172 3.31 7.24 -0.55
C LYS A 172 2.59 6.90 -1.83
N VAL A 173 3.21 6.06 -2.65
CA VAL A 173 2.49 5.40 -3.74
C VAL A 173 1.47 4.46 -3.12
N LEU A 174 0.21 4.63 -3.47
CA LEU A 174 -0.90 3.77 -3.06
C LEU A 174 -1.23 2.73 -4.12
N PHE A 175 -1.22 3.14 -5.40
CA PHE A 175 -1.59 2.30 -6.53
C PHE A 175 -0.54 2.43 -7.63
N LYS A 176 -0.04 1.29 -8.10
CA LYS A 176 1.06 1.20 -9.06
C LYS A 176 0.57 1.19 -10.50
N SER A 177 1.45 1.49 -11.44
CA SER A 177 1.15 1.49 -12.88
C SER A 177 0.80 0.10 -13.44
N ASP A 178 1.20 -0.99 -12.76
CA ASP A 178 0.83 -2.37 -13.11
C ASP A 178 -0.60 -2.76 -12.66
N GLY A 179 -1.34 -1.82 -12.04
CA GLY A 179 -2.67 -2.06 -11.53
C GLY A 179 -2.73 -2.77 -10.18
N MET A 180 -1.59 -2.88 -9.49
CA MET A 180 -1.50 -3.42 -8.14
C MET A 180 -1.45 -2.31 -7.09
N PRO A 181 -2.07 -2.51 -5.91
CA PRO A 181 -1.85 -1.61 -4.78
C PRO A 181 -0.43 -1.78 -4.23
N THR A 182 0.02 -0.79 -3.48
CA THR A 182 1.10 -1.01 -2.53
C THR A 182 0.52 -1.54 -1.21
N TYR A 183 1.40 -2.00 -0.33
CA TYR A 183 1.03 -2.39 1.04
C TYR A 183 0.18 -1.30 1.74
N HIS A 184 0.52 -0.03 1.54
CA HIS A 184 -0.17 1.10 2.20
C HIS A 184 -1.65 1.26 1.84
N LEU A 185 -2.07 0.83 0.65
CA LEU A 185 -3.48 0.81 0.29
C LEU A 185 -4.10 -0.54 0.64
N ALA A 186 -3.39 -1.62 0.35
CA ALA A 186 -3.94 -2.97 0.47
C ALA A 186 -4.34 -3.30 1.91
N ASN A 187 -3.47 -3.04 2.91
CA ASN A 187 -3.78 -3.37 4.29
C ASN A 187 -4.96 -2.56 4.85
N ILE A 188 -5.10 -1.29 4.46
CA ILE A 188 -6.23 -0.45 4.91
C ILE A 188 -7.56 -0.91 4.30
N VAL A 189 -7.54 -1.44 3.09
CA VAL A 189 -8.75 -1.95 2.42
C VAL A 189 -9.12 -3.34 2.94
N ASP A 190 -8.13 -4.14 3.31
CA ASP A 190 -8.32 -5.55 3.67
C ASP A 190 -8.55 -5.77 5.17
N ASP A 191 -8.04 -4.88 6.05
CA ASP A 191 -8.14 -4.94 7.51
C ASP A 191 -9.22 -3.99 8.02
#